data_1f2d5041136151d669b424a130730c75
#
_entry.id   1f2d5041136151d669b424a130730c75
#
_cell.length_a   1.000
_cell.length_b   1.000
_cell.length_c   1.000
_cell.angle_alpha   90.00
_cell.angle_beta   90.00
_cell.angle_gamma   90.00
#
_symmetry.space_group_name_H-M   'P 1'
#
loop_
_entity.id
_entity.type
_entity.pdbx_description
1 polymer ?
#
loop_
_entity_poly.entity_id
_entity_poly.type
_entity_poly.pdbx_seq_one_letter_code
_entity_poly.pdbx_strand_id
1 'polypeptide(L)'
;QPIVLEENICRPEVIAAARASMEQTVTDGTATRVFKGVPFAIAGKTGTSHVADGPIKYSHGVYQASFVGYFPADKPQYTCIVLVRTKPHAASHYGGTVAAPVFREIATKLYAMYVDKKDASQYAATKDSSGFYYAGYANDIKNVYQSMKMKYADSVAQNNWATVYAKNTQPVVKATTVRQKVMPNVRGMGLKDAIYLLENMGVKVAIRGKGKITMQSVAPGTELSKGITVILELS
;
A
#
# COMPACT_ATOMS: atom_id res chain seq x y z
N GLN A 1 2.37 23.86 -4.44
CA GLN A 1 0.96 24.27 -4.46
C GLN A 1 0.31 23.69 -5.71
N PRO A 2 -0.97 23.25 -5.68
CA PRO A 2 -1.66 22.77 -6.85
C PRO A 2 -1.85 23.92 -7.87
N ILE A 3 -1.68 23.60 -9.15
CA ILE A 3 -1.94 24.53 -10.25
C ILE A 3 -3.36 24.24 -10.75
N VAL A 4 -4.27 25.18 -10.59
CA VAL A 4 -5.63 25.08 -11.11
C VAL A 4 -5.60 25.52 -12.58
N LEU A 5 -5.92 24.60 -13.50
CA LEU A 5 -5.94 24.88 -14.93
C LEU A 5 -7.30 25.44 -15.36
N GLU A 6 -8.39 24.96 -14.76
CA GLU A 6 -9.77 25.38 -15.04
C GLU A 6 -10.60 25.19 -13.77
N GLU A 7 -11.34 26.21 -13.36
CA GLU A 7 -12.12 26.19 -12.12
C GLU A 7 -13.50 25.54 -12.30
N ASN A 8 -14.11 25.69 -13.48
CA ASN A 8 -15.49 25.24 -13.74
C ASN A 8 -15.57 24.44 -15.03
N ILE A 9 -15.20 23.15 -14.98
CA ILE A 9 -15.21 22.28 -16.16
C ILE A 9 -16.63 21.88 -16.61
N CYS A 10 -17.61 21.81 -15.69
CA CYS A 10 -19.01 21.53 -15.99
C CYS A 10 -19.91 21.84 -14.78
N ARG A 11 -21.23 21.76 -14.98
CA ARG A 11 -22.21 21.97 -13.90
C ARG A 11 -22.07 20.95 -12.78
N PRO A 12 -22.31 21.35 -11.51
CA PRO A 12 -22.18 20.46 -10.34
C PRO A 12 -22.97 19.16 -10.44
N GLU A 13 -24.17 19.20 -11.04
CA GLU A 13 -25.04 18.03 -11.19
C GLU A 13 -24.39 16.99 -12.12
N VAL A 14 -23.69 17.43 -13.16
CA VAL A 14 -22.99 16.55 -14.11
C VAL A 14 -21.79 15.89 -13.41
N ILE A 15 -21.06 16.65 -12.58
CA ILE A 15 -19.97 16.10 -11.77
C ILE A 15 -20.50 15.05 -10.80
N ALA A 16 -21.61 15.35 -10.13
CA ALA A 16 -22.22 14.39 -9.17
C ALA A 16 -22.68 13.11 -9.88
N ALA A 17 -23.34 13.22 -11.03
CA ALA A 17 -23.75 12.08 -11.83
C ALA A 17 -22.55 11.24 -12.33
N ALA A 18 -21.47 11.88 -12.77
CA ALA A 18 -20.25 11.20 -13.20
C ALA A 18 -19.59 10.45 -12.04
N ARG A 19 -19.50 11.06 -10.86
CA ARG A 19 -18.97 10.41 -9.65
C ARG A 19 -19.78 9.19 -9.26
N ALA A 20 -21.12 9.34 -9.19
CA ALA A 20 -22.02 8.23 -8.88
C ALA A 20 -21.86 7.06 -9.88
N SER A 21 -21.75 7.35 -11.17
CA SER A 21 -21.51 6.34 -12.21
C SER A 21 -20.16 5.62 -12.05
N MET A 22 -19.11 6.33 -11.64
CA MET A 22 -17.81 5.73 -11.38
C MET A 22 -17.81 4.88 -10.10
N GLU A 23 -18.52 5.28 -9.05
CA GLU A 23 -18.72 4.47 -7.85
C GLU A 23 -19.50 3.20 -8.17
N GLN A 24 -20.56 3.32 -8.95
CA GLN A 24 -21.38 2.19 -9.38
C GLN A 24 -20.58 1.17 -10.21
N THR A 25 -19.60 1.59 -11.00
CA THR A 25 -18.69 0.67 -11.70
C THR A 25 -17.97 -0.29 -10.73
N VAL A 26 -17.69 0.17 -9.53
CA VAL A 26 -16.99 -0.58 -8.48
C VAL A 26 -17.94 -1.37 -7.60
N THR A 27 -19.12 -0.82 -7.27
CA THR A 27 -20.10 -1.48 -6.37
C THR A 27 -20.94 -2.54 -7.08
N ASP A 28 -21.44 -2.26 -8.29
CA ASP A 28 -22.38 -3.12 -9.02
C ASP A 28 -21.97 -3.42 -10.47
N GLY A 29 -20.83 -2.83 -10.93
CA GLY A 29 -20.41 -2.90 -12.31
C GLY A 29 -19.28 -3.89 -12.59
N THR A 30 -18.51 -3.61 -13.63
CA THR A 30 -17.46 -4.47 -14.19
C THR A 30 -16.30 -4.76 -13.25
N ALA A 31 -16.12 -4.00 -12.18
CA ALA A 31 -15.03 -4.14 -11.22
C ALA A 31 -15.47 -4.69 -9.84
N THR A 32 -16.75 -4.94 -9.61
CA THR A 32 -17.32 -5.34 -8.30
C THR A 32 -16.58 -6.52 -7.65
N ARG A 33 -16.30 -7.56 -8.42
CA ARG A 33 -15.62 -8.76 -7.89
C ARG A 33 -14.23 -8.44 -7.35
N VAL A 34 -13.54 -7.50 -8.00
CA VAL A 34 -12.17 -7.14 -7.63
C VAL A 34 -12.15 -6.33 -6.33
N PHE A 35 -13.09 -5.41 -6.13
CA PHE A 35 -13.08 -4.49 -4.99
C PHE A 35 -13.89 -4.98 -3.79
N LYS A 36 -14.50 -6.15 -3.87
CA LYS A 36 -15.23 -6.74 -2.74
C LYS A 36 -14.34 -6.86 -1.50
N GLY A 37 -14.81 -6.32 -0.37
CA GLY A 37 -14.12 -6.37 0.92
C GLY A 37 -13.01 -5.32 1.11
N VAL A 38 -12.87 -4.35 0.21
CA VAL A 38 -12.03 -3.17 0.43
C VAL A 38 -12.71 -2.27 1.48
N PRO A 39 -11.99 -1.80 2.53
CA PRO A 39 -12.59 -1.09 3.67
C PRO A 39 -12.82 0.42 3.43
N PHE A 40 -12.69 0.90 2.22
CA PHE A 40 -12.92 2.30 1.83
C PHE A 40 -13.59 2.37 0.45
N ALA A 41 -14.30 3.46 0.20
CA ALA A 41 -14.98 3.69 -1.07
C ALA A 41 -13.97 3.99 -2.20
N ILE A 42 -14.21 3.38 -3.35
CA ILE A 42 -13.41 3.61 -4.57
C ILE A 42 -14.38 3.99 -5.69
N ALA A 43 -14.01 4.97 -6.48
CA ALA A 43 -14.66 5.31 -7.72
C ALA A 43 -13.70 5.13 -8.89
N GLY A 44 -14.16 4.58 -10.00
CA GLY A 44 -13.28 4.36 -11.14
C GLY A 44 -13.98 3.81 -12.37
N LYS A 45 -13.21 3.64 -13.43
CA LYS A 45 -13.69 3.14 -14.73
C LYS A 45 -12.68 2.18 -15.33
N THR A 46 -13.19 1.06 -15.82
CA THR A 46 -12.44 0.12 -16.64
C THR A 46 -12.36 0.60 -18.09
N GLY A 47 -11.26 0.33 -18.75
CA GLY A 47 -11.10 0.50 -20.18
C GLY A 47 -10.44 -0.72 -20.80
N THR A 48 -10.80 -1.00 -22.05
CA THR A 48 -10.19 -2.05 -22.85
C THR A 48 -10.18 -1.58 -24.30
N SER A 49 -9.02 -1.44 -24.88
CA SER A 49 -8.86 -1.02 -26.27
C SER A 49 -7.93 -1.97 -27.02
N HIS A 50 -8.24 -2.22 -28.28
CA HIS A 50 -7.29 -2.85 -29.19
C HIS A 50 -6.13 -1.90 -29.48
N VAL A 51 -4.93 -2.46 -29.54
CA VAL A 51 -3.73 -1.71 -29.89
C VAL A 51 -3.38 -1.97 -31.35
N ALA A 52 -3.28 -0.89 -32.13
CA ALA A 52 -2.69 -0.88 -33.45
C ALA A 52 -1.70 0.28 -33.51
N ASP A 53 -0.43 -0.01 -33.37
CA ASP A 53 0.64 0.98 -33.26
C ASP A 53 1.93 0.46 -33.90
N GLY A 54 2.45 1.20 -34.86
CA GLY A 54 3.62 0.81 -35.63
C GLY A 54 3.47 -0.56 -36.30
N PRO A 55 4.33 -1.55 -36.01
CA PRO A 55 4.25 -2.89 -36.59
C PRO A 55 3.10 -3.74 -36.04
N ILE A 56 2.42 -3.30 -34.98
CA ILE A 56 1.32 -4.03 -34.34
C ILE A 56 0.03 -3.68 -35.04
N LYS A 57 -0.62 -4.72 -35.62
CA LYS A 57 -1.94 -4.61 -36.24
C LYS A 57 -3.01 -5.20 -35.33
N TYR A 58 -4.26 -4.86 -35.54
CA TYR A 58 -5.41 -5.42 -34.82
C TYR A 58 -5.44 -6.98 -34.86
N SER A 59 -4.99 -7.57 -35.95
CA SER A 59 -4.88 -9.04 -36.10
C SER A 59 -3.95 -9.70 -35.10
N HIS A 60 -3.03 -8.96 -34.48
CA HIS A 60 -2.14 -9.48 -33.45
C HIS A 60 -2.84 -9.68 -32.10
N GLY A 61 -4.09 -9.22 -31.92
CA GLY A 61 -4.85 -9.40 -30.70
C GLY A 61 -4.17 -8.84 -29.44
N VAL A 62 -3.48 -7.70 -29.58
CA VAL A 62 -2.89 -6.97 -28.46
C VAL A 62 -3.89 -5.97 -27.93
N TYR A 63 -4.10 -5.97 -26.61
CA TYR A 63 -5.01 -5.06 -25.94
C TYR A 63 -4.27 -4.18 -24.95
N GLN A 64 -4.80 -2.98 -24.72
CA GLN A 64 -4.48 -2.12 -23.61
C GLN A 64 -5.65 -2.16 -22.63
N ALA A 65 -5.45 -2.88 -21.55
CA ALA A 65 -6.38 -2.94 -20.42
C ALA A 65 -6.08 -1.79 -19.46
N SER A 66 -7.09 -1.08 -19.00
CA SER A 66 -6.91 0.03 -18.07
C SER A 66 -7.92 0.02 -16.95
N PHE A 67 -7.52 0.61 -15.84
CA PHE A 67 -8.40 1.04 -14.77
C PHE A 67 -7.91 2.40 -14.27
N VAL A 68 -8.77 3.38 -14.28
CA VAL A 68 -8.53 4.70 -13.70
C VAL A 68 -9.53 4.96 -12.61
N GLY A 69 -9.08 5.50 -11.49
CA GLY A 69 -9.97 5.75 -10.38
C GLY A 69 -9.33 6.65 -9.32
N TYR A 70 -10.12 6.98 -8.33
CA TYR A 70 -9.69 7.76 -7.16
C TYR A 70 -10.21 7.14 -5.86
N PHE A 71 -9.52 7.45 -4.79
CA PHE A 71 -9.84 6.96 -3.46
C PHE A 71 -9.33 7.89 -2.34
N PRO A 72 -9.98 7.91 -1.14
CA PRO A 72 -11.34 7.41 -0.89
C PRO A 72 -12.36 8.17 -1.77
N ALA A 73 -13.47 7.53 -2.18
CA ALA A 73 -14.40 8.18 -3.10
C ALA A 73 -15.19 9.32 -2.44
N ASP A 74 -15.48 9.20 -1.13
CA ASP A 74 -16.16 10.20 -0.31
C ASP A 74 -15.30 11.45 -0.08
N LYS A 75 -13.97 11.29 0.09
CA LYS A 75 -13.00 12.39 0.26
C LYS A 75 -11.73 12.11 -0.53
N PRO A 76 -11.75 12.35 -1.85
CA PRO A 76 -10.65 11.98 -2.73
C PRO A 76 -9.32 12.60 -2.34
N GLN A 77 -8.31 11.76 -2.19
CA GLN A 77 -6.93 12.18 -1.90
C GLN A 77 -5.95 11.71 -2.98
N TYR A 78 -6.23 10.59 -3.61
CA TYR A 78 -5.38 10.01 -4.63
C TYR A 78 -6.17 9.66 -5.88
N THR A 79 -5.59 9.95 -7.02
CA THR A 79 -6.02 9.45 -8.33
C THR A 79 -4.90 8.55 -8.87
N CYS A 80 -5.30 7.40 -9.40
CA CYS A 80 -4.35 6.45 -9.97
C CYS A 80 -4.90 5.91 -11.30
N ILE A 81 -4.00 5.69 -12.25
CA ILE A 81 -4.28 4.98 -13.48
C ILE A 81 -3.34 3.78 -13.59
N VAL A 82 -3.91 2.63 -13.93
CA VAL A 82 -3.17 1.41 -14.25
C VAL A 82 -3.42 1.07 -15.70
N LEU A 83 -2.35 0.96 -16.47
CA LEU A 83 -2.35 0.55 -17.87
C LEU A 83 -1.54 -0.74 -18.00
N VAL A 84 -2.15 -1.75 -18.60
CA VAL A 84 -1.48 -3.03 -18.87
C VAL A 84 -1.62 -3.35 -20.36
N ARG A 85 -0.51 -3.42 -21.07
CA ARG A 85 -0.48 -3.88 -22.44
C ARG A 85 -0.34 -5.40 -22.42
N THR A 86 -1.28 -6.11 -23.05
CA THR A 86 -1.28 -7.57 -23.07
C THR A 86 -0.30 -8.11 -24.11
N LYS A 87 0.08 -9.38 -23.93
CA LYS A 87 0.73 -10.13 -25.02
C LYS A 87 -0.28 -10.40 -26.15
N PRO A 88 0.18 -10.65 -27.37
CA PRO A 88 -0.69 -11.10 -28.44
C PRO A 88 -1.57 -12.29 -28.01
N HIS A 89 -2.87 -12.20 -28.34
CA HIS A 89 -3.85 -13.24 -28.05
C HIS A 89 -3.90 -13.71 -26.58
N ALA A 90 -3.65 -12.80 -25.64
CA ALA A 90 -3.73 -13.11 -24.20
C ALA A 90 -5.14 -13.58 -23.81
N ALA A 91 -5.22 -14.63 -23.01
CA ALA A 91 -6.49 -15.20 -22.53
C ALA A 91 -7.32 -14.21 -21.69
N SER A 92 -6.68 -13.24 -21.03
CA SER A 92 -7.34 -12.17 -20.30
C SER A 92 -6.82 -10.81 -20.75
N HIS A 93 -7.73 -9.90 -21.10
CA HIS A 93 -7.39 -8.60 -21.65
C HIS A 93 -8.33 -7.46 -21.17
N TYR A 94 -9.33 -7.76 -20.34
CA TYR A 94 -10.26 -6.76 -19.84
C TYR A 94 -9.67 -5.95 -18.68
N GLY A 95 -9.94 -4.64 -18.66
CA GLY A 95 -9.49 -3.75 -17.60
C GLY A 95 -9.89 -4.20 -16.18
N GLY A 96 -11.11 -4.74 -16.05
CA GLY A 96 -11.60 -5.29 -14.78
C GLY A 96 -10.86 -6.53 -14.29
N THR A 97 -10.27 -7.33 -15.18
CA THR A 97 -9.55 -8.57 -14.82
C THR A 97 -8.04 -8.40 -14.74
N VAL A 98 -7.47 -7.45 -15.46
CA VAL A 98 -6.01 -7.30 -15.58
C VAL A 98 -5.50 -6.05 -14.85
N ALA A 99 -6.16 -4.90 -15.02
CA ALA A 99 -5.71 -3.63 -14.45
C ALA A 99 -6.32 -3.32 -13.07
N ALA A 100 -7.60 -3.64 -12.87
CA ALA A 100 -8.29 -3.37 -11.60
C ALA A 100 -7.68 -4.10 -10.38
N PRO A 101 -7.20 -5.36 -10.46
CA PRO A 101 -6.51 -6.00 -9.34
C PRO A 101 -5.24 -5.28 -8.91
N VAL A 102 -4.46 -4.77 -9.87
CA VAL A 102 -3.24 -4.00 -9.59
C VAL A 102 -3.60 -2.67 -8.93
N PHE A 103 -4.62 -1.97 -9.45
CA PHE A 103 -5.13 -0.75 -8.82
C PHE A 103 -5.58 -1.01 -7.38
N ARG A 104 -6.35 -2.08 -7.13
CA ARG A 104 -6.78 -2.46 -5.78
C ARG A 104 -5.60 -2.62 -4.83
N GLU A 105 -4.55 -3.30 -5.25
CA GLU A 105 -3.36 -3.52 -4.42
C GLU A 105 -2.67 -2.20 -4.08
N ILE A 106 -2.46 -1.33 -5.08
CA ILE A 106 -1.89 0.00 -4.89
C ILE A 106 -2.76 0.84 -3.95
N ALA A 107 -4.08 0.91 -4.21
CA ALA A 107 -5.01 1.69 -3.41
C ALA A 107 -5.06 1.21 -1.95
N THR A 108 -5.08 -0.10 -1.71
CA THR A 108 -5.09 -0.67 -0.36
C THR A 108 -3.82 -0.31 0.41
N LYS A 109 -2.66 -0.40 -0.23
CA LYS A 109 -1.38 -0.04 0.38
C LYS A 109 -1.29 1.46 0.68
N LEU A 110 -1.65 2.32 -0.29
CA LEU A 110 -1.63 3.76 -0.09
C LEU A 110 -2.64 4.22 0.97
N TYR A 111 -3.84 3.64 0.97
CA TYR A 111 -4.85 3.95 1.99
C TYR A 111 -4.34 3.61 3.39
N ALA A 112 -3.81 2.41 3.60
CA ALA A 112 -3.28 1.98 4.88
C ALA A 112 -2.05 2.80 5.35
N MET A 113 -1.21 3.28 4.41
CA MET A 113 0.00 4.04 4.75
C MET A 113 -0.25 5.53 4.98
N TYR A 114 -1.19 6.14 4.25
CA TYR A 114 -1.25 7.61 4.17
C TYR A 114 -2.63 8.23 4.41
N VAL A 115 -3.73 7.52 4.11
CA VAL A 115 -5.07 8.10 4.16
C VAL A 115 -5.71 7.92 5.52
N ASP A 116 -5.56 6.73 6.12
CA ASP A 116 -6.22 6.39 7.36
C ASP A 116 -5.36 6.75 8.58
N LYS A 117 -4.93 7.98 8.63
CA LYS A 117 -4.36 8.53 9.86
C LYS A 117 -5.53 8.86 10.78
N LYS A 118 -5.79 8.01 11.77
CA LYS A 118 -6.58 8.43 12.93
C LYS A 118 -5.90 9.68 13.49
N ASP A 119 -6.70 10.70 13.80
CA ASP A 119 -6.18 11.92 14.42
C ASP A 119 -5.25 11.56 15.58
N ALA A 120 -4.03 12.09 15.57
CA ALA A 120 -3.02 11.84 16.59
C ALA A 120 -3.54 12.20 18.01
N SER A 121 -4.59 13.04 18.10
CA SER A 121 -5.28 13.38 19.34
C SER A 121 -5.94 12.18 20.04
N GLN A 122 -6.33 11.13 19.32
CA GLN A 122 -6.92 9.93 19.93
C GLN A 122 -5.88 9.01 20.58
N TYR A 123 -4.60 9.17 20.27
CA TYR A 123 -3.52 8.37 20.85
C TYR A 123 -2.86 9.02 22.07
N ALA A 124 -3.19 10.28 22.38
CA ALA A 124 -2.58 11.03 23.48
C ALA A 124 -3.09 10.64 24.89
N ALA A 125 -4.06 9.75 25.01
CA ALA A 125 -4.81 9.57 26.25
C ALA A 125 -4.54 8.28 27.05
N THR A 126 -3.76 7.33 26.53
CA THR A 126 -3.40 6.15 27.31
C THR A 126 -1.95 6.23 27.76
N LYS A 127 -1.71 6.45 29.04
CA LYS A 127 -0.43 6.14 29.67
C LYS A 127 -0.25 4.63 29.59
N ASP A 128 0.23 4.16 28.46
CA ASP A 128 0.61 2.77 28.30
C ASP A 128 1.91 2.54 29.09
N SER A 129 1.81 1.82 30.21
CA SER A 129 2.94 1.37 31.01
C SER A 129 3.66 0.19 30.36
N SER A 130 3.17 -0.37 29.24
CA SER A 130 3.84 -1.34 28.43
C SER A 130 5.01 -0.66 27.70
N GLY A 131 6.16 -1.30 27.69
CA GLY A 131 7.35 -0.70 27.05
C GLY A 131 7.12 -0.38 25.58
N PHE A 132 7.71 0.74 25.12
CA PHE A 132 7.71 1.12 23.70
C PHE A 132 8.51 0.10 22.89
N TYR A 133 7.91 -0.40 21.81
CA TYR A 133 8.57 -1.27 20.84
C TYR A 133 8.28 -0.77 19.43
N TYR A 134 9.33 -0.55 18.65
CA TYR A 134 9.25 -0.18 17.25
C TYR A 134 10.37 -0.90 16.47
N ALA A 135 10.08 -1.25 15.22
CA ALA A 135 11.08 -1.79 14.31
C ALA A 135 10.99 -1.05 12.97
N GLY A 136 12.13 -0.80 12.34
CA GLY A 136 12.16 -0.05 11.09
C GLY A 136 13.58 0.15 10.56
N TYR A 137 13.74 1.07 9.58
CA TYR A 137 15.04 1.41 9.03
C TYR A 137 15.88 2.17 10.05
N ALA A 138 17.09 1.68 10.31
CA ALA A 138 17.92 2.15 11.42
C ALA A 138 18.24 3.64 11.35
N ASN A 139 18.54 4.17 10.16
CA ASN A 139 18.88 5.58 10.01
C ASN A 139 17.67 6.49 10.26
N ASP A 140 16.47 6.08 9.82
CA ASP A 140 15.25 6.86 10.05
C ASP A 140 14.93 6.93 11.55
N ILE A 141 15.09 5.80 12.24
CA ILE A 141 14.94 5.73 13.71
C ILE A 141 15.91 6.69 14.40
N LYS A 142 17.19 6.66 14.03
CA LYS A 142 18.23 7.54 14.58
C LYS A 142 17.94 9.01 14.29
N ASN A 143 17.53 9.35 13.07
CA ASN A 143 17.17 10.70 12.68
C ASN A 143 16.01 11.25 13.50
N VAL A 144 14.99 10.44 13.80
CA VAL A 144 13.89 10.83 14.67
C VAL A 144 14.39 11.18 16.08
N TYR A 145 15.20 10.31 16.71
CA TYR A 145 15.75 10.58 18.04
C TYR A 145 16.64 11.82 18.06
N GLN A 146 17.47 12.02 17.04
CA GLN A 146 18.29 13.22 16.91
C GLN A 146 17.47 14.48 16.76
N SER A 147 16.45 14.47 15.90
CA SER A 147 15.54 15.61 15.69
C SER A 147 14.77 15.99 16.95
N MET A 148 14.40 15.00 17.75
CA MET A 148 13.72 15.20 19.04
C MET A 148 14.69 15.49 20.20
N LYS A 149 16.01 15.52 19.94
CA LYS A 149 17.07 15.67 20.97
C LYS A 149 16.97 14.64 22.11
N MET A 150 16.49 13.45 21.81
CA MET A 150 16.34 12.36 22.77
C MET A 150 17.62 11.52 22.82
N LYS A 151 18.08 11.23 24.03
CA LYS A 151 19.23 10.31 24.24
C LYS A 151 18.78 8.87 23.98
N TYR A 152 19.58 8.10 23.29
CA TYR A 152 19.38 6.66 23.05
C TYR A 152 20.72 5.92 23.09
N ALA A 153 20.69 4.65 23.43
CA ALA A 153 21.83 3.76 23.29
C ALA A 153 21.82 3.13 21.90
N ASP A 154 22.93 3.17 21.20
CA ASP A 154 23.05 2.65 19.84
C ASP A 154 23.98 1.42 19.85
N SER A 155 23.44 0.26 19.46
CA SER A 155 24.19 -0.97 19.25
C SER A 155 24.20 -1.43 17.79
N VAL A 156 23.84 -0.53 16.85
CA VAL A 156 23.74 -0.80 15.42
C VAL A 156 24.98 -0.27 14.70
N ALA A 157 25.97 -1.10 14.46
CA ALA A 157 27.20 -0.67 13.80
C ALA A 157 27.05 -0.52 12.27
N GLN A 158 26.37 -1.43 11.56
CA GLN A 158 26.29 -1.40 10.09
C GLN A 158 25.04 -2.04 9.48
N ASN A 159 23.96 -2.23 10.24
CA ASN A 159 22.73 -2.86 9.74
C ASN A 159 21.71 -1.83 9.32
N ASN A 160 21.01 -2.11 8.20
CA ASN A 160 19.97 -1.24 7.68
C ASN A 160 18.66 -1.31 8.51
N TRP A 161 18.47 -2.35 9.30
CA TRP A 161 17.25 -2.59 10.07
C TRP A 161 17.54 -2.66 11.56
N ALA A 162 16.67 -2.06 12.34
CA ALA A 162 16.81 -2.02 13.79
C ALA A 162 15.46 -2.18 14.49
N THR A 163 15.53 -2.65 15.75
CA THR A 163 14.43 -2.60 16.71
C THR A 163 14.77 -1.62 17.83
N VAL A 164 13.77 -0.92 18.31
CA VAL A 164 13.87 -0.06 19.49
C VAL A 164 12.98 -0.61 20.57
N TYR A 165 13.52 -0.68 21.77
CA TYR A 165 12.79 -1.05 22.96
C TYR A 165 13.10 -0.04 24.07
N ALA A 166 12.06 0.46 24.74
CA ALA A 166 12.19 1.31 25.90
C ALA A 166 11.11 0.97 26.94
N LYS A 167 11.54 0.67 28.16
CA LYS A 167 10.64 0.50 29.31
C LYS A 167 11.27 1.21 30.51
N ASN A 168 10.72 2.37 30.86
CA ASN A 168 11.16 3.21 32.00
C ASN A 168 12.64 3.61 31.97
N THR A 169 13.36 3.44 30.86
CA THR A 169 14.78 3.71 30.71
C THR A 169 15.05 4.34 29.34
N GLN A 170 16.30 4.71 29.12
CA GLN A 170 16.77 5.21 27.84
C GLN A 170 16.47 4.19 26.72
N PRO A 171 15.90 4.64 25.57
CA PRO A 171 15.67 3.78 24.43
C PRO A 171 16.97 3.12 23.94
N VAL A 172 16.89 1.84 23.60
CA VAL A 172 18.00 1.08 23.02
C VAL A 172 17.67 0.73 21.58
N VAL A 173 18.48 1.20 20.65
CA VAL A 173 18.41 0.85 19.22
C VAL A 173 19.30 -0.37 18.99
N LYS A 174 18.69 -1.51 18.65
CA LYS A 174 19.38 -2.79 18.46
C LYS A 174 19.29 -3.25 16.99
N ALA A 175 20.41 -3.73 16.47
CA ALA A 175 20.47 -4.27 15.12
C ALA A 175 19.50 -5.45 14.91
N THR A 176 18.80 -5.44 13.77
CA THR A 176 17.99 -6.58 13.31
C THR A 176 18.66 -7.21 12.10
N THR A 177 19.06 -8.47 12.22
CA THR A 177 19.68 -9.19 11.11
C THR A 177 18.59 -9.68 10.15
N VAL A 178 18.64 -9.23 8.91
CA VAL A 178 17.81 -9.72 7.81
C VAL A 178 18.64 -10.65 6.95
N ARG A 179 18.23 -11.92 6.85
CA ARG A 179 18.86 -12.92 5.98
C ARG A 179 18.02 -13.09 4.72
N GLN A 180 18.65 -13.14 3.56
CA GLN A 180 17.93 -13.46 2.32
C GLN A 180 17.28 -14.84 2.41
N LYS A 181 16.08 -14.99 1.83
CA LYS A 181 15.26 -16.22 1.82
C LYS A 181 14.81 -16.73 3.19
N VAL A 182 14.96 -15.93 4.25
CA VAL A 182 14.46 -16.30 5.58
C VAL A 182 13.50 -15.22 6.08
N MET A 183 12.31 -15.61 6.53
CA MET A 183 11.29 -14.67 6.99
C MET A 183 11.81 -13.83 8.16
N PRO A 184 11.92 -12.51 8.03
CA PRO A 184 12.30 -11.63 9.13
C PRO A 184 11.15 -11.46 10.12
N ASN A 185 11.46 -11.01 11.34
CA ASN A 185 10.44 -10.53 12.25
C ASN A 185 10.08 -9.08 11.89
N VAL A 186 8.86 -8.88 11.34
CA VAL A 186 8.36 -7.56 10.97
C VAL A 186 7.33 -7.01 11.97
N ARG A 187 7.09 -7.71 13.08
CA ARG A 187 6.22 -7.19 14.15
C ARG A 187 6.77 -5.88 14.70
N GLY A 188 5.90 -4.92 14.93
CA GLY A 188 6.27 -3.58 15.39
C GLY A 188 6.80 -2.65 14.31
N MET A 189 7.02 -3.13 13.07
CA MET A 189 7.38 -2.27 11.95
C MET A 189 6.19 -1.44 11.49
N GLY A 190 6.49 -0.25 10.97
CA GLY A 190 5.56 0.49 10.12
C GLY A 190 5.29 -0.28 8.82
N LEU A 191 4.07 -0.17 8.31
CA LEU A 191 3.65 -0.90 7.12
C LEU A 191 4.56 -0.65 5.91
N LYS A 192 5.00 0.60 5.70
CA LYS A 192 5.91 0.99 4.61
C LYS A 192 7.22 0.21 4.64
N ASP A 193 7.85 0.14 5.81
CA ASP A 193 9.13 -0.52 5.99
C ASP A 193 9.01 -2.03 5.78
N ALA A 194 7.95 -2.62 6.31
CA ALA A 194 7.72 -4.05 6.15
C ALA A 194 7.40 -4.46 4.71
N ILE A 195 6.58 -3.67 3.99
CA ILE A 195 6.34 -3.91 2.57
C ILE A 195 7.65 -3.83 1.79
N TYR A 196 8.41 -2.75 1.98
CA TYR A 196 9.69 -2.57 1.29
C TYR A 196 10.64 -3.75 1.55
N LEU A 197 10.76 -4.16 2.81
CA LEU A 197 11.62 -5.28 3.19
C LEU A 197 11.19 -6.60 2.53
N LEU A 198 9.92 -6.98 2.65
CA LEU A 198 9.42 -8.26 2.18
C LEU A 198 9.33 -8.35 0.66
N GLU A 199 8.90 -7.28 -0.02
CA GLU A 199 8.82 -7.27 -1.48
C GLU A 199 10.21 -7.32 -2.14
N ASN A 200 11.23 -6.67 -1.54
CA ASN A 200 12.61 -6.82 -1.98
C ASN A 200 13.17 -8.25 -1.79
N MET A 201 12.57 -9.04 -0.91
CA MET A 201 12.87 -10.46 -0.74
C MET A 201 12.07 -11.36 -1.69
N GLY A 202 11.25 -10.79 -2.59
CA GLY A 202 10.40 -11.52 -3.53
C GLY A 202 9.13 -12.12 -2.93
N VAL A 203 8.71 -11.63 -1.76
CA VAL A 203 7.49 -12.03 -1.04
C VAL A 203 6.34 -11.15 -1.46
N LYS A 204 5.16 -11.73 -1.71
CA LYS A 204 3.91 -10.98 -1.89
C LYS A 204 3.32 -10.64 -0.52
N VAL A 205 2.90 -9.40 -0.33
CA VAL A 205 2.35 -8.93 0.95
C VAL A 205 0.85 -8.69 0.81
N ALA A 206 0.05 -9.34 1.66
CA ALA A 206 -1.37 -9.06 1.84
C ALA A 206 -1.59 -8.39 3.20
N ILE A 207 -2.46 -7.38 3.24
CA ILE A 207 -2.64 -6.51 4.40
C ILE A 207 -4.03 -6.71 4.98
N ARG A 208 -4.12 -6.80 6.31
CA ARG A 208 -5.38 -6.79 7.07
C ARG A 208 -5.27 -5.81 8.23
N GLY A 209 -6.24 -4.92 8.37
CA GLY A 209 -6.26 -3.91 9.43
C GLY A 209 -5.43 -2.67 9.08
N LYS A 210 -5.04 -1.89 10.09
CA LYS A 210 -4.44 -0.55 9.98
C LYS A 210 -3.50 -0.30 11.14
N GLY A 211 -2.49 0.55 10.92
CA GLY A 211 -1.55 0.94 11.96
C GLY A 211 -0.23 0.19 11.89
N LYS A 212 0.23 -0.29 13.03
CA LYS A 212 1.50 -1.00 13.21
C LYS A 212 1.28 -2.51 13.05
N ILE A 213 2.25 -3.22 12.49
CA ILE A 213 2.16 -4.67 12.33
C ILE A 213 2.21 -5.35 13.70
N THR A 214 1.16 -6.10 14.00
CA THR A 214 1.02 -6.89 15.23
C THR A 214 1.24 -8.36 14.99
N MET A 215 0.89 -8.87 13.79
CA MET A 215 1.05 -10.27 13.44
C MET A 215 1.46 -10.48 11.98
N GLN A 216 2.19 -11.54 11.72
CA GLN A 216 2.58 -12.02 10.39
C GLN A 216 2.22 -13.49 10.25
N SER A 217 1.67 -13.90 9.10
CA SER A 217 1.17 -15.27 8.87
C SER A 217 2.26 -16.33 8.75
N VAL A 218 3.50 -15.91 8.44
CA VAL A 218 4.67 -16.79 8.36
C VAL A 218 5.58 -16.48 9.53
N ALA A 219 5.97 -17.49 10.29
CA ALA A 219 6.81 -17.33 11.47
C ALA A 219 8.20 -16.80 11.10
N PRO A 220 8.79 -15.90 11.94
CA PRO A 220 10.19 -15.49 11.76
C PRO A 220 11.12 -16.69 11.75
N GLY A 221 12.13 -16.66 10.86
CA GLY A 221 13.08 -17.77 10.71
C GLY A 221 12.67 -18.85 9.71
N THR A 222 11.44 -18.83 9.20
CA THR A 222 10.95 -19.77 8.17
C THR A 222 11.63 -19.50 6.82
N GLU A 223 12.02 -20.53 6.10
CA GLU A 223 12.56 -20.42 4.76
C GLU A 223 11.50 -19.97 3.76
N LEU A 224 11.82 -18.97 2.94
CA LEU A 224 10.88 -18.35 2.01
C LEU A 224 11.02 -18.94 0.62
N SER A 225 9.90 -19.41 0.07
CA SER A 225 9.78 -19.78 -1.34
C SER A 225 9.45 -18.55 -2.18
N LYS A 226 9.96 -18.49 -3.42
CA LYS A 226 9.67 -17.39 -4.34
C LYS A 226 8.16 -17.25 -4.61
N GLY A 227 7.63 -16.03 -4.40
CA GLY A 227 6.22 -15.72 -4.66
C GLY A 227 5.25 -16.14 -3.56
N ILE A 228 5.75 -16.59 -2.40
CA ILE A 228 4.90 -16.82 -1.21
C ILE A 228 4.14 -15.55 -0.84
N THR A 229 2.90 -15.70 -0.40
CA THR A 229 2.10 -14.57 0.11
C THR A 229 2.13 -14.57 1.64
N VAL A 230 2.56 -13.46 2.21
CA VAL A 230 2.54 -13.22 3.67
C VAL A 230 1.43 -12.25 4.00
N ILE A 231 0.57 -12.62 4.94
CA ILE A 231 -0.49 -11.76 5.46
C ILE A 231 0.08 -11.01 6.67
N LEU A 232 -0.03 -9.68 6.63
CA LEU A 232 0.31 -8.81 7.75
C LEU A 232 -0.98 -8.29 8.39
N GLU A 233 -1.11 -8.51 9.69
CA GLU A 233 -2.21 -7.95 10.47
C GLU A 233 -1.71 -6.72 11.24
N LEU A 234 -2.50 -5.66 11.19
CA LEU A 234 -2.19 -4.35 11.76
C LEU A 234 -3.26 -3.94 12.78
N SER A 235 -2.82 -3.24 13.80
CA SER A 235 -3.70 -2.61 14.78
C SER A 235 -3.08 -1.33 15.35
#